data_810dfca247d599e4e840e50628c8b060
#
_entry.id   810dfca247d599e4e840e50628c8b060
#
_cell.length_a   1.000
_cell.length_b   1.000
_cell.length_c   1.000
_cell.angle_alpha   90.00
_cell.angle_beta   90.00
_cell.angle_gamma   90.00
#
_symmetry.space_group_name_H-M   'P 1'
#
loop_
_entity.id
_entity.type
_entity.pdbx_description
1 polymer ?
#
loop_
_entity_poly.entity_id
_entity_poly.type
_entity_poly.pdbx_seq_one_letter_code
_entity_poly.pdbx_strand_id
1 'polypeptide(L)'
;MTTMMKKKILLVDDDKDLVTTLAQAISMNDFEVVTAFSGTEGLKKILTEKPDLVIFDVMMETDTAGFEAVYQIRSKREGSKYAGVKDIPIIMLTAIDQVTNSRFSLNADQNFLPNISDFLTKPVDIDELIEKINKFV
;
A
#
# COMPACT_ATOMS: atom_id res chain seq x y z
N MET A 1 9.93 -31.51 -6.37
CA MET A 1 10.51 -30.21 -6.10
C MET A 1 9.45 -29.28 -5.52
N THR A 2 9.79 -28.65 -4.45
CA THR A 2 8.86 -27.78 -3.79
C THR A 2 8.81 -26.42 -4.49
N THR A 3 7.65 -26.03 -4.94
CA THR A 3 7.46 -24.72 -5.49
C THR A 3 7.20 -23.77 -4.34
N MET A 4 8.12 -22.89 -4.08
CA MET A 4 7.88 -21.87 -3.07
C MET A 4 6.93 -20.84 -3.65
N MET A 5 5.80 -20.66 -2.99
CA MET A 5 4.87 -19.64 -3.40
C MET A 5 5.48 -18.27 -3.11
N LYS A 6 5.54 -17.45 -4.14
CA LYS A 6 6.02 -16.08 -3.96
C LYS A 6 5.04 -15.29 -3.15
N LYS A 7 5.56 -14.38 -2.34
CA LYS A 7 4.71 -13.41 -1.66
C LYS A 7 4.08 -12.48 -2.69
N LYS A 8 2.82 -12.17 -2.50
CA LYS A 8 2.05 -11.37 -3.43
C LYS A 8 1.95 -9.94 -2.90
N ILE A 9 2.34 -8.99 -3.74
CA ILE A 9 2.33 -7.57 -3.43
C ILE A 9 1.27 -6.90 -4.29
N LEU A 10 0.35 -6.17 -3.68
CA LEU A 10 -0.61 -5.34 -4.41
C LEU A 10 -0.07 -3.91 -4.42
N LEU A 11 0.06 -3.35 -5.61
CA LEU A 11 0.58 -1.99 -5.80
C LEU A 11 -0.53 -1.13 -6.37
N VAL A 12 -0.92 -0.09 -5.64
CA VAL A 12 -2.05 0.78 -5.97
C VAL A 12 -1.57 2.23 -6.12
N ASP A 13 -1.61 2.74 -7.32
CA ASP A 13 -1.23 4.12 -7.64
C ASP A 13 -1.87 4.47 -8.98
N ASP A 14 -2.35 5.70 -9.15
CA ASP A 14 -2.97 6.11 -10.41
C ASP A 14 -1.96 6.54 -11.47
N ASP A 15 -0.70 6.65 -11.12
CA ASP A 15 0.39 6.93 -12.08
C ASP A 15 0.83 5.61 -12.73
N LYS A 16 0.34 5.37 -13.93
CA LYS A 16 0.56 4.10 -14.62
C LYS A 16 2.04 3.85 -14.95
N ASP A 17 2.78 4.91 -15.24
CA ASP A 17 4.21 4.77 -15.53
C ASP A 17 4.97 4.36 -14.27
N LEU A 18 4.65 4.97 -13.16
CA LEU A 18 5.25 4.62 -11.88
C LEU A 18 4.92 3.19 -11.50
N VAL A 19 3.64 2.80 -11.64
CA VAL A 19 3.21 1.43 -11.35
C VAL A 19 3.97 0.42 -12.18
N THR A 20 4.12 0.68 -13.48
CA THR A 20 4.83 -0.22 -14.37
C THR A 20 6.29 -0.39 -13.93
N THR A 21 6.94 0.73 -13.63
CA THR A 21 8.35 0.72 -13.20
C THR A 21 8.52 -0.02 -11.87
N LEU A 22 7.69 0.30 -10.89
CA LEU A 22 7.80 -0.33 -9.57
C LEU A 22 7.41 -1.80 -9.61
N ALA A 23 6.37 -2.14 -10.36
CA ALA A 23 5.95 -3.54 -10.48
C ALA A 23 7.05 -4.40 -11.08
N GLN A 24 7.74 -3.87 -12.09
CA GLN A 24 8.85 -4.59 -12.71
C GLN A 24 9.98 -4.81 -11.71
N ALA A 25 10.35 -3.77 -10.96
CA ALA A 25 11.41 -3.88 -9.97
C ALA A 25 11.05 -4.86 -8.86
N ILE A 26 9.82 -4.81 -8.38
CA ILE A 26 9.35 -5.70 -7.32
C ILE A 26 9.36 -7.15 -7.82
N SER A 27 8.86 -7.40 -9.03
CA SER A 27 8.81 -8.75 -9.57
C SER A 27 10.20 -9.34 -9.80
N MET A 28 11.20 -8.50 -10.04
CA MET A 28 12.58 -8.97 -10.19
C MET A 28 13.19 -9.42 -8.86
N ASN A 29 12.54 -9.15 -7.76
CA ASN A 29 12.99 -9.54 -6.42
C ASN A 29 12.17 -10.70 -5.87
N ASP A 30 11.66 -11.54 -6.74
CA ASP A 30 10.94 -12.77 -6.39
C ASP A 30 9.61 -12.56 -5.74
N PHE A 31 8.93 -11.45 -6.06
CA PHE A 31 7.57 -11.23 -5.62
C PHE A 31 6.60 -11.34 -6.79
N GLU A 32 5.40 -11.79 -6.50
CA GLU A 32 4.30 -11.69 -7.45
C GLU A 32 3.65 -10.33 -7.25
N VAL A 33 3.38 -9.60 -8.34
CA VAL A 33 2.83 -8.25 -8.24
C VAL A 33 1.47 -8.19 -8.91
N VAL A 34 0.50 -7.63 -8.21
CA VAL A 34 -0.82 -7.30 -8.74
C VAL A 34 -0.93 -5.78 -8.66
N THR A 35 -1.51 -5.16 -9.69
CA THR A 35 -1.57 -3.71 -9.77
C THR A 35 -3.02 -3.23 -9.78
N ALA A 36 -3.22 -2.02 -9.27
CA ALA A 36 -4.50 -1.32 -9.34
C ALA A 36 -4.22 0.17 -9.52
N PHE A 37 -5.13 0.89 -10.17
CA PHE A 37 -4.89 2.27 -10.54
C PHE A 37 -5.81 3.25 -9.82
N SER A 38 -6.53 2.78 -8.83
CA SER A 38 -7.39 3.63 -7.98
C SER A 38 -7.59 2.96 -6.64
N GLY A 39 -8.00 3.74 -5.65
CA GLY A 39 -8.32 3.19 -4.35
C GLY A 39 -9.45 2.18 -4.41
N THR A 40 -10.47 2.47 -5.21
CA THR A 40 -11.62 1.58 -5.38
C THR A 40 -11.18 0.25 -5.98
N GLU A 41 -10.37 0.28 -7.01
CA GLU A 41 -9.85 -0.94 -7.63
C GLU A 41 -8.95 -1.70 -6.66
N GLY A 42 -8.12 -0.97 -5.91
CA GLY A 42 -7.25 -1.57 -4.90
C GLY A 42 -8.02 -2.32 -3.83
N LEU A 43 -9.11 -1.72 -3.34
CA LEU A 43 -9.95 -2.37 -2.34
C LEU A 43 -10.58 -3.67 -2.87
N LYS A 44 -11.00 -3.66 -4.13
CA LYS A 44 -11.54 -4.88 -4.75
C LYS A 44 -10.48 -5.97 -4.83
N LYS A 45 -9.28 -5.61 -5.24
CA LYS A 45 -8.21 -6.58 -5.43
C LYS A 45 -7.68 -7.14 -4.11
N ILE A 46 -7.74 -6.38 -3.04
CA ILE A 46 -7.41 -6.92 -1.72
C ILE A 46 -8.29 -8.13 -1.42
N LEU A 47 -9.57 -8.04 -1.72
CA LEU A 47 -10.52 -9.13 -1.44
C LEU A 47 -10.34 -10.31 -2.38
N THR A 48 -10.06 -10.05 -3.66
CA THR A 48 -9.98 -11.12 -4.66
C THR A 48 -8.60 -11.77 -4.71
N GLU A 49 -7.54 -10.97 -4.54
CA GLU A 49 -6.17 -11.46 -4.69
C GLU A 49 -5.53 -11.87 -3.38
N LYS A 50 -6.02 -11.37 -2.26
CA LYS A 50 -5.50 -11.64 -0.93
C LYS A 50 -3.98 -11.49 -0.85
N PRO A 51 -3.46 -10.29 -1.13
CA PRO A 51 -2.02 -10.07 -1.14
C PRO A 51 -1.42 -10.21 0.27
N ASP A 52 -0.11 -10.38 0.31
CA ASP A 52 0.63 -10.44 1.57
C ASP A 52 1.02 -9.06 2.07
N LEU A 53 1.05 -8.07 1.19
CA LEU A 53 1.38 -6.69 1.50
C LEU A 53 0.75 -5.78 0.45
N VAL A 54 0.35 -4.59 0.85
CA VAL A 54 -0.23 -3.60 -0.06
C VAL A 54 0.58 -2.32 -0.01
N ILE A 55 0.83 -1.74 -1.19
CA ILE A 55 1.45 -0.43 -1.33
C ILE A 55 0.38 0.49 -1.90
N PHE A 56 0.03 1.53 -1.15
CA PHE A 56 -0.99 2.51 -1.56
C PHE A 56 -0.38 3.88 -1.74
N ASP A 57 -0.70 4.53 -2.85
CA ASP A 57 -0.48 5.96 -2.99
C ASP A 57 -1.52 6.70 -2.12
N VAL A 58 -1.12 7.81 -1.51
CA VAL A 58 -2.03 8.62 -0.70
C VAL A 58 -3.07 9.32 -1.57
N MET A 59 -2.61 9.96 -2.65
CA MET A 59 -3.48 10.73 -3.54
C MET A 59 -3.79 9.94 -4.79
N MET A 60 -5.06 9.68 -5.02
CA MET A 60 -5.53 9.00 -6.24
C MET A 60 -6.80 9.70 -6.75
N GLU A 61 -7.97 9.10 -6.52
CA GLU A 61 -9.24 9.72 -6.94
C GLU A 61 -9.49 11.03 -6.17
N THR A 62 -9.03 11.07 -4.91
CA THR A 62 -9.07 12.25 -4.06
C THR A 62 -7.70 12.43 -3.42
N ASP A 63 -7.51 13.57 -2.75
CA ASP A 63 -6.25 13.89 -2.06
C ASP A 63 -5.94 12.90 -0.94
N THR A 64 -6.92 12.16 -0.47
CA THR A 64 -6.78 11.24 0.66
C THR A 64 -7.30 9.84 0.35
N ALA A 65 -7.43 9.49 -0.93
CA ALA A 65 -8.00 8.21 -1.34
C ALA A 65 -7.29 7.02 -0.70
N GLY A 66 -5.95 7.09 -0.62
CA GLY A 66 -5.17 6.02 0.00
C GLY A 66 -5.50 5.85 1.49
N PHE A 67 -5.61 6.95 2.22
CA PHE A 67 -5.97 6.88 3.64
C PHE A 67 -7.39 6.37 3.83
N GLU A 68 -8.31 6.81 2.99
CA GLU A 68 -9.69 6.34 3.06
C GLU A 68 -9.77 4.83 2.85
N ALA A 69 -8.99 4.31 1.89
CA ALA A 69 -8.91 2.87 1.65
C ALA A 69 -8.38 2.13 2.88
N VAL A 70 -7.32 2.66 3.49
CA VAL A 70 -6.74 2.03 4.68
C VAL A 70 -7.73 2.03 5.84
N TYR A 71 -8.46 3.12 6.04
CA TYR A 71 -9.50 3.16 7.08
C TYR A 71 -10.52 2.04 6.89
N GLN A 72 -10.94 1.79 5.66
CA GLN A 72 -11.89 0.71 5.40
C GLN A 72 -11.28 -0.66 5.70
N ILE A 73 -10.03 -0.87 5.32
CA ILE A 73 -9.34 -2.15 5.56
C ILE A 73 -9.17 -2.39 7.06
N ARG A 74 -8.78 -1.37 7.79
CA ARG A 74 -8.49 -1.48 9.23
C ARG A 74 -9.74 -1.44 10.11
N SER A 75 -10.91 -1.28 9.51
CA SER A 75 -12.16 -1.15 10.25
C SER A 75 -12.37 -2.30 11.20
N LYS A 76 -12.67 -1.98 12.45
CA LYS A 76 -13.04 -2.96 13.48
C LYS A 76 -14.54 -3.17 13.53
N ARG A 77 -15.27 -2.56 12.59
CA ARG A 77 -16.72 -2.70 12.55
C ARG A 77 -17.09 -4.17 12.37
N GLU A 78 -18.01 -4.62 13.17
CA GLU A 78 -18.55 -5.96 13.04
C GLU A 78 -19.21 -6.10 11.66
N GLY A 79 -18.95 -7.21 10.99
CA GLY A 79 -19.47 -7.45 9.65
C GLY A 79 -18.71 -6.79 8.54
N SER A 80 -17.56 -6.15 8.82
CA SER A 80 -16.74 -5.59 7.75
C SER A 80 -16.28 -6.67 6.78
N LYS A 81 -16.44 -6.40 5.49
CA LYS A 81 -15.98 -7.35 4.47
C LYS A 81 -14.47 -7.47 4.40
N TYR A 82 -13.74 -6.55 5.04
CA TYR A 82 -12.28 -6.57 5.07
C TYR A 82 -11.72 -7.23 6.33
N ALA A 83 -12.58 -7.82 7.17
CA ALA A 83 -12.15 -8.40 8.45
C ALA A 83 -11.01 -9.40 8.29
N GLY A 84 -11.02 -10.20 7.22
CA GLY A 84 -9.98 -11.20 6.97
C GLY A 84 -8.64 -10.63 6.56
N VAL A 85 -8.56 -9.35 6.19
CA VAL A 85 -7.33 -8.69 5.73
C VAL A 85 -7.02 -7.43 6.53
N LYS A 86 -7.70 -7.23 7.65
CA LYS A 86 -7.57 -5.96 8.41
C LYS A 86 -6.17 -5.70 8.94
N ASP A 87 -5.37 -6.74 9.12
CA ASP A 87 -4.02 -6.62 9.68
C ASP A 87 -2.92 -6.71 8.62
N ILE A 88 -3.29 -6.69 7.34
CA ILE A 88 -2.32 -6.78 6.25
C ILE A 88 -1.32 -5.62 6.33
N PRO A 89 -0.01 -5.88 6.13
CA PRO A 89 0.96 -4.79 6.10
C PRO A 89 0.67 -3.82 4.97
N ILE A 90 0.72 -2.54 5.26
CA ILE A 90 0.45 -1.47 4.30
C ILE A 90 1.58 -0.46 4.32
N ILE A 91 2.16 -0.19 3.15
CA ILE A 91 3.15 0.86 2.95
C ILE A 91 2.46 1.96 2.14
N MET A 92 2.57 3.20 2.59
CA MET A 92 1.99 4.34 1.87
C MET A 92 3.06 5.09 1.09
N LEU A 93 2.74 5.45 -0.14
CA LEU A 93 3.59 6.32 -0.96
C LEU A 93 3.05 7.74 -0.86
N THR A 94 3.92 8.70 -0.60
CA THR A 94 3.49 10.07 -0.42
C THR A 94 4.50 11.03 -1.04
N ALA A 95 4.01 12.13 -1.64
CA ALA A 95 4.89 13.17 -2.14
C ALA A 95 5.52 13.90 -0.95
N ILE A 96 6.74 14.41 -1.15
CA ILE A 96 7.48 15.05 -0.08
C ILE A 96 6.74 16.27 0.49
N ASP A 97 6.06 17.02 -0.36
CA ASP A 97 5.29 18.18 0.07
C ASP A 97 4.08 17.77 0.91
N GLN A 98 3.52 16.59 0.68
CA GLN A 98 2.45 16.07 1.53
C GLN A 98 2.96 15.75 2.92
N VAL A 99 4.18 15.23 3.02
CA VAL A 99 4.78 14.92 4.32
C VAL A 99 5.02 16.20 5.12
N THR A 100 5.50 17.25 4.44
CA THR A 100 5.88 18.49 5.14
C THR A 100 4.69 19.41 5.37
N ASN A 101 3.74 19.45 4.45
CA ASN A 101 2.67 20.45 4.47
C ASN A 101 1.37 19.95 5.06
N SER A 102 1.09 18.68 4.99
CA SER A 102 -0.21 18.15 5.40
C SER A 102 -0.25 17.71 6.85
N ARG A 103 0.82 17.92 7.56
CA ARG A 103 0.87 17.57 8.97
C ARG A 103 0.61 16.09 9.21
N PHE A 104 0.93 15.25 8.26
CA PHE A 104 1.00 13.83 8.52
C PHE A 104 2.18 13.53 9.43
N SER A 105 2.64 14.51 10.16
CA SER A 105 3.69 14.27 11.08
C SER A 105 3.20 13.17 12.03
N LEU A 106 4.03 12.18 12.21
CA LEU A 106 3.73 11.07 13.09
C LEU A 106 3.46 11.53 14.51
N ASN A 107 3.77 12.80 14.79
CA ASN A 107 3.55 13.41 16.08
C ASN A 107 2.23 14.17 16.16
N ALA A 108 1.59 14.40 15.01
CA ALA A 108 0.29 15.03 15.03
C ALA A 108 -0.72 13.96 15.35
N ASP A 109 -1.68 14.31 16.06
CA ASP A 109 -2.83 13.55 16.46
C ASP A 109 -2.96 12.17 15.78
N GLN A 110 -2.37 11.18 16.40
CA GLN A 110 -2.37 9.81 15.87
C GLN A 110 -3.77 9.22 15.68
N ASN A 111 -4.77 9.89 16.25
CA ASN A 111 -6.15 9.42 16.12
C ASN A 111 -6.72 9.63 14.72
N PHE A 112 -6.09 10.51 13.92
CA PHE A 112 -6.55 10.78 12.57
C PHE A 112 -5.87 9.93 11.50
N LEU A 113 -4.76 9.26 11.83
CA LEU A 113 -4.05 8.45 10.86
C LEU A 113 -4.44 6.99 11.03
N PRO A 114 -4.74 6.30 9.93
CA PRO A 114 -4.97 4.86 10.02
C PRO A 114 -3.67 4.15 10.40
N ASN A 115 -3.78 2.94 10.88
CA ASN A 115 -2.63 2.14 11.26
C ASN A 115 -1.89 1.67 10.01
N ILE A 116 -0.76 2.29 9.75
CA ILE A 116 0.06 2.06 8.56
C ILE A 116 1.39 1.47 9.00
N SER A 117 1.89 0.50 8.24
CA SER A 117 3.15 -0.17 8.58
C SER A 117 4.36 0.73 8.34
N ASP A 118 4.37 1.45 7.21
CA ASP A 118 5.48 2.35 6.89
C ASP A 118 5.09 3.32 5.79
N PHE A 119 5.91 4.33 5.58
CA PHE A 119 5.77 5.32 4.51
C PHE A 119 7.01 5.33 3.64
N LEU A 120 6.82 5.69 2.36
CA LEU A 120 7.89 6.02 1.43
C LEU A 120 7.56 7.32 0.74
N THR A 121 8.55 8.20 0.61
CA THR A 121 8.36 9.45 -0.09
C THR A 121 8.70 9.28 -1.57
N LYS A 122 7.98 9.98 -2.42
CA LYS A 122 8.28 10.05 -3.85
C LYS A 122 9.32 11.14 -4.10
N PRO A 123 10.26 10.94 -5.00
CA PRO A 123 10.43 9.78 -5.88
C PRO A 123 10.88 8.55 -5.10
N VAL A 124 10.38 7.41 -5.49
CA VAL A 124 10.60 6.16 -4.77
C VAL A 124 12.00 5.62 -5.05
N ASP A 125 12.75 5.36 -3.99
CA ASP A 125 14.02 4.65 -4.08
C ASP A 125 13.70 3.16 -4.09
N ILE A 126 14.05 2.47 -5.17
CA ILE A 126 13.70 1.07 -5.36
C ILE A 126 14.33 0.18 -4.28
N ASP A 127 15.60 0.43 -3.95
CA ASP A 127 16.27 -0.39 -2.94
C ASP A 127 15.60 -0.22 -1.58
N GLU A 128 15.20 0.99 -1.24
CA GLU A 128 14.49 1.26 0.00
C GLU A 128 13.12 0.56 0.00
N LEU A 129 12.43 0.60 -1.12
CA LEU A 129 11.13 -0.06 -1.25
C LEU A 129 11.26 -1.57 -1.02
N ILE A 130 12.20 -2.21 -1.68
CA ILE A 130 12.40 -3.65 -1.56
C ILE A 130 12.79 -4.01 -0.11
N GLU A 131 13.65 -3.21 0.51
CA GLU A 131 14.04 -3.42 1.89
C GLU A 131 12.82 -3.37 2.82
N LYS A 132 11.95 -2.38 2.62
CA LYS A 132 10.74 -2.26 3.44
C LYS A 132 9.77 -3.40 3.20
N ILE A 133 9.60 -3.82 1.95
CA ILE A 133 8.74 -4.97 1.66
C ILE A 133 9.26 -6.20 2.42
N ASN A 134 10.56 -6.47 2.33
CA ASN A 134 11.15 -7.64 3.00
C ASN A 134 11.02 -7.57 4.52
N LYS A 135 10.91 -6.38 5.06
CA LYS A 135 10.75 -6.21 6.50
C LYS A 135 9.40 -6.71 7.00
N PHE A 136 8.37 -6.66 6.16
CA PHE A 136 7.00 -6.95 6.56
C PHE A 136 6.43 -8.27 6.00
N VAL A 137 7.15 -8.95 5.14
CA VAL A 137 6.65 -10.22 4.56
C VAL A 137 7.50 -11.45 4.90
#